data_37ada9b2f7f040fbd72fc57a9ddbb8de
#
_entry.id   37ada9b2f7f040fbd72fc57a9ddbb8de
#
_cell.length_a   1.000
_cell.length_b   1.000
_cell.length_c   1.000
_cell.angle_alpha   90.00
_cell.angle_beta   90.00
_cell.angle_gamma   90.00
#
_symmetry.space_group_name_H-M   'P 1'
#
loop_
_entity.id
_entity.type
_entity.pdbx_description
1 polymer ?
#
loop_
_entity_poly.entity_id
_entity_poly.type
_entity_poly.pdbx_seq_one_letter_code
_entity_poly.pdbx_strand_id
1 'polypeptide(L)'
;MEDYVKPGVVLPRDEYRGPHLGNEDGDINPSIMDRYNFDFSNHGIVYSKMDGEYSRVQLNSADNYARFHLVTLVEKHRRSGSKIPLTHIILGCTHYPYHLEVLAETVEFLRNYKKDGNYPYRNVISKDFKFIDPAQYTAMECYSILRKENELALRPEKGVLMPYISIPAYGLAVENLDKNGDLTYDFKYGREVGTEDITTKVVPFSSRYIDQSTIERMARLVPQSYELFKDRL
;
A
#
# COMPACT_ATOMS: atom_id res chain seq x y z
N MET A 1 1.93 -7.18 -0.63
CA MET A 1 0.62 -7.84 -0.36
C MET A 1 0.09 -8.37 -1.68
N GLU A 2 0.82 -9.32 -2.21
CA GLU A 2 0.43 -10.03 -3.44
C GLU A 2 -0.18 -11.37 -3.03
N ASP A 3 -1.36 -11.66 -3.58
CA ASP A 3 -1.88 -12.99 -3.84
C ASP A 3 -2.30 -13.89 -2.67
N TYR A 4 -3.10 -13.38 -1.77
CA TYR A 4 -3.86 -14.28 -0.89
C TYR A 4 -5.22 -14.71 -1.46
N VAL A 5 -5.60 -14.20 -2.62
CA VAL A 5 -6.84 -14.58 -3.28
C VAL A 5 -6.52 -15.42 -4.49
N LYS A 6 -7.05 -16.64 -4.54
CA LYS A 6 -6.99 -17.45 -5.77
C LYS A 6 -7.57 -16.64 -6.92
N PRO A 7 -6.82 -16.43 -8.03
CA PRO A 7 -7.33 -15.64 -9.14
C PRO A 7 -8.71 -16.12 -9.59
N GLY A 8 -9.64 -15.16 -9.73
CA GLY A 8 -10.99 -15.44 -10.23
C GLY A 8 -11.99 -16.01 -9.24
N VAL A 9 -11.65 -16.17 -7.96
CA VAL A 9 -12.59 -16.67 -6.94
C VAL A 9 -12.97 -15.53 -5.97
N VAL A 10 -14.26 -15.25 -5.87
CA VAL A 10 -14.81 -14.33 -4.87
C VAL A 10 -14.75 -15.01 -3.51
N LEU A 11 -13.98 -14.47 -2.57
CA LEU A 11 -13.91 -14.98 -1.22
C LEU A 11 -15.25 -14.81 -0.47
N PRO A 12 -15.57 -15.70 0.49
CA PRO A 12 -16.60 -15.44 1.47
C PRO A 12 -16.43 -14.08 2.15
N ARG A 13 -17.53 -13.47 2.60
CA ARG A 13 -17.50 -12.11 3.17
C ARG A 13 -16.68 -12.02 4.46
N ASP A 14 -16.65 -13.07 5.23
CA ASP A 14 -15.90 -13.21 6.47
C ASP A 14 -14.39 -13.46 6.26
N GLU A 15 -14.01 -13.91 5.07
CA GLU A 15 -12.61 -14.11 4.70
C GLU A 15 -12.00 -12.88 3.99
N TYR A 16 -12.81 -12.10 3.26
CA TYR A 16 -12.34 -10.90 2.58
C TYR A 16 -12.34 -9.70 3.52
N ARG A 17 -11.18 -9.14 3.78
CA ARG A 17 -10.97 -8.04 4.73
C ARG A 17 -10.81 -6.66 4.08
N GLY A 18 -10.95 -6.57 2.77
CA GLY A 18 -10.93 -5.31 2.02
C GLY A 18 -12.30 -4.61 2.02
N PRO A 19 -12.41 -3.46 1.32
CA PRO A 19 -13.65 -2.71 1.21
C PRO A 19 -14.72 -3.53 0.50
N HIS A 20 -15.92 -3.57 1.07
CA HIS A 20 -17.09 -4.19 0.47
C HIS A 20 -17.87 -3.22 -0.41
N LEU A 21 -18.73 -3.74 -1.26
CA LEU A 21 -19.69 -2.94 -1.99
C LEU A 21 -20.74 -2.41 -1.01
N GLY A 22 -20.91 -1.09 -0.91
CA GLY A 22 -21.83 -0.47 0.03
C GLY A 22 -21.85 1.05 -0.05
N ASN A 23 -22.47 1.70 0.93
CA ASN A 23 -22.62 3.15 1.01
C ASN A 23 -22.04 3.74 2.29
N GLU A 24 -21.42 2.93 3.14
CA GLU A 24 -20.80 3.39 4.38
C GLU A 24 -19.39 3.95 4.12
N ASP A 25 -18.85 4.68 5.09
CA ASP A 25 -17.46 5.14 5.03
C ASP A 25 -16.51 3.91 5.00
N GLY A 26 -15.69 3.84 3.97
CA GLY A 26 -14.80 2.69 3.76
C GLY A 26 -15.31 1.66 2.75
N ASP A 27 -16.54 1.80 2.29
CA ASP A 27 -17.10 0.93 1.25
C ASP A 27 -16.76 1.39 -0.17
N ILE A 28 -16.78 0.45 -1.10
CA ILE A 28 -16.80 0.74 -2.53
C ILE A 28 -18.22 1.17 -2.89
N ASN A 29 -18.40 2.46 -3.16
CA ASN A 29 -19.71 3.01 -3.46
C ASN A 29 -20.13 2.65 -4.90
N PRO A 30 -21.22 1.86 -5.11
CA PRO A 30 -21.65 1.44 -6.44
C PRO A 30 -22.09 2.61 -7.34
N SER A 31 -22.55 3.74 -6.77
CA SER A 31 -23.02 4.89 -7.55
C SER A 31 -21.89 5.68 -8.23
N ILE A 32 -20.65 5.40 -7.88
CA ILE A 32 -19.43 6.02 -8.42
C ILE A 32 -18.42 4.99 -8.92
N MET A 33 -18.87 3.77 -9.20
CA MET A 33 -18.00 2.68 -9.63
C MET A 33 -17.12 3.06 -10.83
N ASP A 34 -17.67 3.80 -11.76
CA ASP A 34 -16.99 4.32 -12.96
C ASP A 34 -15.89 5.35 -12.65
N ARG A 35 -15.88 5.94 -11.46
CA ARG A 35 -14.92 6.95 -11.03
C ARG A 35 -13.68 6.39 -10.39
N TYR A 36 -13.75 5.17 -9.85
CA TYR A 36 -12.58 4.53 -9.25
C TYR A 36 -11.50 4.20 -10.29
N ASN A 37 -11.85 4.14 -11.57
CA ASN A 37 -10.94 3.77 -12.65
C ASN A 37 -10.20 2.46 -12.38
N PHE A 38 -10.92 1.48 -11.84
CA PHE A 38 -10.35 0.18 -11.47
C PHE A 38 -9.80 -0.56 -12.68
N ASP A 39 -8.65 -1.19 -12.49
CA ASP A 39 -8.09 -2.14 -13.44
C ASP A 39 -8.67 -3.54 -13.17
N PHE A 40 -9.40 -4.07 -14.14
CA PHE A 40 -9.99 -5.41 -14.12
C PHE A 40 -9.09 -6.47 -14.76
N SER A 41 -7.97 -6.07 -15.33
CA SER A 41 -7.01 -7.00 -15.91
C SER A 41 -6.33 -7.84 -14.83
N ASN A 42 -5.79 -8.99 -15.22
CA ASN A 42 -5.00 -9.86 -14.34
C ASN A 42 -5.68 -10.18 -12.99
N HIS A 43 -7.00 -10.27 -12.98
CA HIS A 43 -7.79 -10.46 -11.75
C HIS A 43 -7.57 -9.35 -10.69
N GLY A 44 -7.17 -8.14 -11.09
CA GLY A 44 -7.01 -7.00 -10.18
C GLY A 44 -8.28 -6.62 -9.43
N ILE A 45 -9.45 -7.01 -9.98
CA ILE A 45 -10.76 -7.02 -9.33
C ILE A 45 -11.38 -8.40 -9.49
N VAL A 46 -11.87 -8.96 -8.39
CA VAL A 46 -12.71 -10.15 -8.39
C VAL A 46 -14.14 -9.74 -8.07
N TYR A 47 -15.11 -10.17 -8.86
CA TYR A 47 -16.48 -9.73 -8.70
C TYR A 47 -17.50 -10.79 -9.09
N SER A 48 -18.74 -10.63 -8.59
CA SER A 48 -19.92 -11.30 -9.08
C SER A 48 -20.98 -10.27 -9.48
N LYS A 49 -21.86 -10.66 -10.40
CA LYS A 49 -22.99 -9.86 -10.84
C LYS A 49 -24.30 -10.63 -10.64
N MET A 50 -25.35 -9.89 -10.36
CA MET A 50 -26.71 -10.37 -10.31
C MET A 50 -27.58 -9.36 -11.07
N ASP A 51 -28.38 -9.82 -12.02
CA ASP A 51 -29.21 -8.98 -12.88
C ASP A 51 -28.45 -7.86 -13.61
N GLY A 52 -27.18 -8.12 -13.96
CA GLY A 52 -26.31 -7.16 -14.63
C GLY A 52 -25.54 -6.19 -13.72
N GLU A 53 -25.98 -6.04 -12.48
CA GLU A 53 -25.36 -5.17 -11.48
C GLU A 53 -24.31 -5.92 -10.64
N TYR A 54 -23.31 -5.19 -10.11
CA TYR A 54 -22.33 -5.76 -9.20
C TYR A 54 -22.99 -6.14 -7.88
N SER A 55 -22.94 -7.42 -7.54
CA SER A 55 -23.43 -7.95 -6.25
C SER A 55 -22.30 -8.12 -5.24
N ARG A 56 -21.07 -8.34 -5.71
CA ARG A 56 -19.84 -8.37 -4.93
C ARG A 56 -18.69 -7.78 -5.74
N VAL A 57 -17.81 -7.06 -5.07
CA VAL A 57 -16.54 -6.56 -5.63
C VAL A 57 -15.48 -6.74 -4.56
N GLN A 58 -14.35 -7.29 -4.94
CA GLN A 58 -13.19 -7.49 -4.08
C GLN A 58 -11.94 -6.98 -4.81
N LEU A 59 -11.24 -6.05 -4.18
CA LEU A 59 -9.96 -5.55 -4.69
C LEU A 59 -8.88 -6.62 -4.49
N ASN A 60 -8.15 -6.93 -5.53
CA ASN A 60 -7.13 -7.98 -5.53
C ASN A 60 -5.78 -7.48 -6.04
N SER A 61 -5.58 -6.17 -6.11
CA SER A 61 -4.28 -5.57 -6.42
C SER A 61 -4.05 -4.33 -5.58
N ALA A 62 -2.79 -4.06 -5.22
CA ALA A 62 -2.40 -2.87 -4.48
C ALA A 62 -2.73 -1.58 -5.25
N ASP A 63 -2.63 -1.61 -6.58
CA ASP A 63 -3.00 -0.49 -7.44
C ASP A 63 -4.48 -0.14 -7.34
N ASN A 64 -5.36 -1.14 -7.32
CA ASN A 64 -6.78 -0.91 -7.13
C ASN A 64 -7.12 -0.41 -5.72
N TYR A 65 -6.40 -0.84 -4.68
CA TYR A 65 -6.50 -0.24 -3.35
C TYR A 65 -6.05 1.24 -3.36
N ALA A 66 -4.95 1.58 -4.04
CA ALA A 66 -4.50 2.95 -4.19
C ALA A 66 -5.55 3.83 -4.91
N ARG A 67 -6.13 3.34 -6.01
CA ARG A 67 -7.23 3.99 -6.73
C ARG A 67 -8.45 4.20 -5.82
N PHE A 68 -8.87 3.18 -5.11
CA PHE A 68 -9.99 3.22 -4.17
C PHE A 68 -9.79 4.30 -3.10
N HIS A 69 -8.64 4.31 -2.42
CA HIS A 69 -8.37 5.27 -1.36
C HIS A 69 -8.33 6.70 -1.88
N LEU A 70 -7.66 6.92 -3.02
CA LEU A 70 -7.57 8.25 -3.62
C LEU A 70 -8.95 8.79 -4.04
N VAL A 71 -9.73 7.98 -4.76
CA VAL A 71 -11.05 8.41 -5.23
C VAL A 71 -12.01 8.65 -4.07
N THR A 72 -12.00 7.77 -3.06
CA THR A 72 -12.82 7.93 -1.86
C THR A 72 -12.48 9.23 -1.12
N LEU A 73 -11.18 9.55 -0.98
CA LEU A 73 -10.72 10.80 -0.36
C LEU A 73 -11.18 12.03 -1.17
N VAL A 74 -11.00 12.01 -2.48
CA VAL A 74 -11.40 13.11 -3.37
C VAL A 74 -12.93 13.29 -3.34
N GLU A 75 -13.70 12.21 -3.35
CA GLU A 75 -15.15 12.25 -3.22
C GLU A 75 -15.61 12.79 -1.87
N LYS A 76 -14.96 12.41 -0.78
CA LYS A 76 -15.24 12.95 0.55
C LYS A 76 -15.02 14.47 0.59
N HIS A 77 -13.90 14.94 0.02
CA HIS A 77 -13.63 16.37 -0.09
C HIS A 77 -14.67 17.08 -0.98
N ARG A 78 -14.99 16.54 -2.15
CA ARG A 78 -16.01 17.09 -3.05
C ARG A 78 -17.37 17.22 -2.35
N ARG A 79 -17.79 16.20 -1.62
CA ARG A 79 -19.08 16.18 -0.89
C ARG A 79 -19.12 17.11 0.31
N SER A 80 -17.97 17.47 0.89
CA SER A 80 -17.91 18.44 1.99
C SER A 80 -18.35 19.85 1.60
N GLY A 81 -18.48 20.14 0.31
CA GLY A 81 -18.84 21.45 -0.21
C GLY A 81 -17.74 22.50 -0.08
N SER A 82 -16.52 22.09 0.26
CA SER A 82 -15.36 22.99 0.33
C SER A 82 -15.15 23.71 -1.00
N LYS A 83 -14.91 25.03 -0.94
CA LYS A 83 -14.53 25.85 -2.08
C LYS A 83 -13.03 25.86 -2.35
N ILE A 84 -12.24 25.30 -1.43
CA ILE A 84 -10.78 25.22 -1.53
C ILE A 84 -10.44 23.91 -2.24
N PRO A 85 -9.76 23.93 -3.40
CA PRO A 85 -9.36 22.70 -4.07
C PRO A 85 -8.27 21.97 -3.28
N LEU A 86 -8.21 20.66 -3.44
CA LEU A 86 -7.10 19.84 -2.95
C LEU A 86 -5.82 20.22 -3.69
N THR A 87 -4.82 20.68 -2.96
CA THR A 87 -3.50 21.03 -3.49
C THR A 87 -2.45 19.97 -3.23
N HIS A 88 -2.59 19.24 -2.12
CA HIS A 88 -1.63 18.23 -1.69
C HIS A 88 -2.35 17.03 -1.07
N ILE A 89 -1.79 15.85 -1.26
CA ILE A 89 -2.11 14.64 -0.48
C ILE A 89 -0.80 14.12 0.12
N ILE A 90 -0.80 13.93 1.44
CA ILE A 90 0.33 13.32 2.16
C ILE A 90 0.16 11.80 2.11
N LEU A 91 1.18 11.10 1.64
CA LEU A 91 1.21 9.65 1.57
C LEU A 91 1.61 9.07 2.94
N GLY A 92 0.64 8.93 3.84
CA GLY A 92 0.83 8.53 5.24
C GLY A 92 1.22 7.06 5.45
N CYS A 93 1.47 6.30 4.39
CA CYS A 93 1.92 4.91 4.43
C CYS A 93 3.16 4.74 3.54
N THR A 94 4.17 4.05 4.04
CA THR A 94 5.44 3.80 3.33
C THR A 94 5.28 3.01 2.02
N HIS A 95 4.13 2.40 1.78
CA HIS A 95 3.86 1.65 0.54
C HIS A 95 3.30 2.53 -0.60
N TYR A 96 2.60 3.63 -0.30
CA TYR A 96 2.01 4.49 -1.35
C TYR A 96 3.00 5.07 -2.36
N PRO A 97 4.24 5.44 -2.00
CA PRO A 97 5.20 5.92 -2.97
C PRO A 97 5.50 4.96 -4.13
N TYR A 98 5.33 3.65 -3.92
CA TYR A 98 5.50 2.64 -4.98
C TYR A 98 4.33 2.63 -5.99
N HIS A 99 3.22 3.32 -5.70
CA HIS A 99 2.02 3.43 -6.53
C HIS A 99 1.81 4.87 -7.05
N LEU A 100 2.83 5.73 -7.01
CA LEU A 100 2.74 7.12 -7.44
C LEU A 100 2.26 7.28 -8.88
N GLU A 101 2.69 6.42 -9.78
CA GLU A 101 2.25 6.42 -11.18
C GLU A 101 0.74 6.22 -11.27
N VAL A 102 0.22 5.16 -10.64
CA VAL A 102 -1.21 4.84 -10.60
C VAL A 102 -2.03 5.96 -9.93
N LEU A 103 -1.50 6.55 -8.86
CA LEU A 103 -2.13 7.67 -8.16
C LEU A 103 -2.18 8.91 -9.06
N ALA A 104 -1.10 9.23 -9.78
CA ALA A 104 -1.04 10.35 -10.72
C ALA A 104 -2.01 10.16 -11.90
N GLU A 105 -2.02 8.97 -12.50
CA GLU A 105 -2.99 8.60 -13.54
C GLU A 105 -4.43 8.76 -13.06
N THR A 106 -4.72 8.34 -11.82
CA THR A 106 -6.06 8.45 -11.24
C THR A 106 -6.46 9.91 -11.04
N VAL A 107 -5.54 10.79 -10.61
CA VAL A 107 -5.78 12.23 -10.52
C VAL A 107 -6.12 12.82 -11.91
N GLU A 108 -5.34 12.47 -12.93
CA GLU A 108 -5.58 12.98 -14.30
C GLU A 108 -6.90 12.41 -14.87
N PHE A 109 -7.20 11.13 -14.60
CA PHE A 109 -8.50 10.56 -14.96
C PHE A 109 -9.66 11.35 -14.33
N LEU A 110 -9.61 11.62 -13.01
CA LEU A 110 -10.65 12.38 -12.32
C LEU A 110 -10.79 13.80 -12.88
N ARG A 111 -9.70 14.50 -13.15
CA ARG A 111 -9.73 15.85 -13.75
C ARG A 111 -10.45 15.89 -15.09
N ASN A 112 -10.28 14.83 -15.87
CA ASN A 112 -10.86 14.69 -17.21
C ASN A 112 -12.19 13.92 -17.20
N TYR A 113 -12.60 13.38 -16.05
CA TYR A 113 -13.86 12.67 -15.91
C TYR A 113 -15.04 13.61 -16.22
N LYS A 114 -15.90 13.17 -17.15
CA LYS A 114 -17.05 13.94 -17.62
C LYS A 114 -18.34 13.19 -17.32
N LYS A 115 -19.28 13.85 -16.68
CA LYS A 115 -20.63 13.34 -16.43
C LYS A 115 -21.65 14.40 -16.84
N ASP A 116 -22.61 14.04 -17.68
CA ASP A 116 -23.69 14.90 -18.16
C ASP A 116 -23.18 16.26 -18.72
N GLY A 117 -22.07 16.20 -19.46
CA GLY A 117 -21.43 17.40 -20.03
C GLY A 117 -20.53 18.18 -19.09
N ASN A 118 -20.54 17.89 -17.79
CA ASN A 118 -19.79 18.60 -16.76
C ASN A 118 -18.52 17.83 -16.31
N TYR A 119 -17.58 18.56 -15.73
CA TYR A 119 -16.33 18.03 -15.17
C TYR A 119 -16.36 18.18 -13.63
N PRO A 120 -16.94 17.22 -12.88
CA PRO A 120 -17.24 17.39 -11.46
C PRO A 120 -16.00 17.52 -10.56
N TYR A 121 -14.81 17.16 -11.03
CA TYR A 121 -13.57 17.20 -10.26
C TYR A 121 -12.62 18.34 -10.67
N ARG A 122 -12.89 19.06 -11.76
CA ARG A 122 -11.97 20.07 -12.29
C ARG A 122 -11.64 21.18 -11.28
N ASN A 123 -12.61 21.54 -10.42
CA ASN A 123 -12.45 22.56 -9.39
C ASN A 123 -12.22 21.95 -8.00
N VAL A 124 -12.20 20.62 -7.88
CA VAL A 124 -11.95 19.89 -6.63
C VAL A 124 -10.48 19.61 -6.45
N ILE A 125 -9.76 19.36 -7.54
CA ILE A 125 -8.33 19.06 -7.55
C ILE A 125 -7.60 20.23 -8.21
N SER A 126 -6.67 20.85 -7.48
CA SER A 126 -5.85 21.95 -7.99
C SER A 126 -5.03 21.55 -9.23
N LYS A 127 -4.76 22.51 -10.12
CA LYS A 127 -3.83 22.29 -11.24
C LYS A 127 -2.41 22.00 -10.77
N ASP A 128 -2.01 22.62 -9.65
CA ASP A 128 -0.68 22.45 -9.05
C ASP A 128 -0.68 21.37 -7.95
N PHE A 129 -1.59 20.41 -8.05
CA PHE A 129 -1.71 19.29 -7.10
C PHE A 129 -0.43 18.46 -7.05
N LYS A 130 -0.04 18.07 -5.82
CA LYS A 130 1.17 17.25 -5.56
C LYS A 130 0.90 16.17 -4.53
N PHE A 131 1.57 15.04 -4.70
CA PHE A 131 1.73 14.06 -3.64
C PHE A 131 2.96 14.41 -2.80
N ILE A 132 2.83 14.30 -1.48
CA ILE A 132 3.90 14.51 -0.51
C ILE A 132 4.31 13.15 0.05
N ASP A 133 5.53 12.74 -0.24
CA ASP A 133 6.12 11.54 0.35
C ASP A 133 6.90 11.91 1.62
N PRO A 134 6.42 11.57 2.82
CA PRO A 134 7.10 11.89 4.08
C PRO A 134 8.51 11.29 4.18
N ALA A 135 8.78 10.16 3.52
CA ALA A 135 10.08 9.51 3.57
C ALA A 135 11.18 10.39 2.95
N GLN A 136 10.88 11.13 1.88
CA GLN A 136 11.81 12.08 1.27
C GLN A 136 12.19 13.18 2.27
N TYR A 137 11.21 13.74 2.98
CA TYR A 137 11.47 14.81 3.97
C TYR A 137 12.22 14.29 5.18
N THR A 138 11.90 13.08 5.66
CA THR A 138 12.66 12.41 6.73
C THR A 138 14.12 12.20 6.34
N ALA A 139 14.37 11.74 5.11
CA ALA A 139 15.74 11.57 4.62
C ALA A 139 16.50 12.92 4.51
N MET A 140 15.81 13.96 4.02
CA MET A 140 16.39 15.31 3.92
C MET A 140 16.72 15.89 5.31
N GLU A 141 15.82 15.70 6.28
CA GLU A 141 16.03 16.15 7.66
C GLU A 141 17.19 15.40 8.29
N CYS A 142 17.23 14.08 8.18
CA CYS A 142 18.35 13.25 8.65
C CYS A 142 19.69 13.73 8.07
N TYR A 143 19.76 13.93 6.75
CA TYR A 143 20.95 14.48 6.11
C TYR A 143 21.33 15.86 6.66
N SER A 144 20.36 16.73 6.87
CA SER A 144 20.58 18.09 7.38
C SER A 144 21.12 18.09 8.81
N ILE A 145 20.60 17.20 9.66
CA ILE A 145 21.07 17.00 11.04
C ILE A 145 22.53 16.50 11.03
N LEU A 146 22.80 15.40 10.32
CA LEU A 146 24.14 14.82 10.23
C LEU A 146 25.17 15.83 9.71
N ARG A 147 24.77 16.65 8.72
CA ARG A 147 25.63 17.74 8.20
C ARG A 147 25.91 18.82 9.25
N LYS A 148 24.87 19.24 9.99
CA LYS A 148 24.97 20.27 11.03
C LYS A 148 25.87 19.82 12.18
N GLU A 149 25.72 18.54 12.58
CA GLU A 149 26.50 17.95 13.68
C GLU A 149 27.91 17.48 13.23
N ASN A 150 28.29 17.68 11.95
CA ASN A 150 29.53 17.17 11.35
C ASN A 150 29.72 15.66 11.44
N GLU A 151 28.59 14.90 11.40
CA GLU A 151 28.57 13.44 11.48
C GLU A 151 28.43 12.75 10.10
N LEU A 152 28.44 13.50 9.02
CA LEU A 152 28.50 12.91 7.68
C LEU A 152 29.82 12.15 7.48
N ALA A 153 29.69 10.95 6.90
CA ALA A 153 30.83 10.12 6.58
C ALA A 153 31.79 10.86 5.61
N LEU A 154 33.05 11.00 5.99
CA LEU A 154 34.09 11.61 5.14
C LEU A 154 34.47 10.72 3.94
N ARG A 155 34.15 9.42 4.03
CA ARG A 155 34.47 8.41 3.03
C ARG A 155 33.23 7.51 2.82
N PRO A 156 32.23 7.97 2.08
CA PRO A 156 30.97 7.23 1.89
C PRO A 156 31.17 5.86 1.23
N GLU A 157 32.24 5.69 0.43
CA GLU A 157 32.61 4.41 -0.19
C GLU A 157 32.98 3.31 0.81
N LYS A 158 33.22 3.65 2.06
CA LYS A 158 33.45 2.69 3.16
C LYS A 158 32.20 2.37 3.99
N GLY A 159 31.08 2.97 3.65
CA GLY A 159 29.81 2.66 4.29
C GLY A 159 29.40 1.20 4.09
N VAL A 160 28.90 0.57 5.14
CA VAL A 160 28.42 -0.81 5.12
C VAL A 160 26.97 -0.84 5.59
N LEU A 161 26.08 -1.34 4.75
CA LEU A 161 24.69 -1.62 5.14
C LEU A 161 24.61 -3.05 5.67
N MET A 162 24.08 -3.20 6.89
CA MET A 162 23.79 -4.51 7.49
C MET A 162 22.26 -4.63 7.68
N PRO A 163 21.55 -5.21 6.74
CA PRO A 163 20.10 -5.39 6.87
C PRO A 163 19.77 -6.56 7.79
N TYR A 164 18.68 -6.40 8.54
CA TYR A 164 18.11 -7.42 9.39
C TYR A 164 16.62 -7.59 9.09
N ILE A 165 16.07 -8.76 9.42
CA ILE A 165 14.65 -9.08 9.29
C ILE A 165 14.14 -9.71 10.56
N SER A 166 12.88 -9.47 10.88
CA SER A 166 12.18 -10.18 11.95
C SER A 166 11.54 -11.44 11.38
N ILE A 167 11.79 -12.55 12.03
CA ILE A 167 11.16 -13.85 11.76
C ILE A 167 10.38 -14.31 12.99
N PRO A 168 9.45 -15.28 12.89
CA PRO A 168 8.82 -15.88 14.06
C PRO A 168 9.87 -16.39 15.07
N ALA A 169 9.61 -16.16 16.36
CA ALA A 169 10.52 -16.63 17.42
C ALA A 169 10.56 -18.16 17.47
N TYR A 170 11.71 -18.70 17.86
CA TYR A 170 11.80 -20.14 18.07
C TYR A 170 10.96 -20.55 19.30
N GLY A 171 10.30 -21.70 19.20
CA GLY A 171 9.51 -22.28 20.30
C GLY A 171 8.08 -21.72 20.39
N LEU A 172 7.63 -20.93 19.41
CA LEU A 172 6.21 -20.62 19.30
C LEU A 172 5.38 -21.88 19.12
N ALA A 173 4.19 -21.87 19.70
CA ALA A 173 3.22 -22.95 19.53
C ALA A 173 2.82 -23.10 18.06
N VAL A 174 2.67 -24.34 17.59
CA VAL A 174 2.44 -24.64 16.17
C VAL A 174 1.13 -24.01 15.66
N GLU A 175 0.13 -23.88 16.52
CA GLU A 175 -1.15 -23.23 16.21
C GLU A 175 -1.01 -21.73 15.87
N ASN A 176 0.08 -21.10 16.27
CA ASN A 176 0.40 -19.70 16.00
C ASN A 176 1.17 -19.49 14.69
N LEU A 177 1.53 -20.59 14.03
CA LEU A 177 2.25 -20.58 12.76
C LEU A 177 1.35 -21.15 11.63
N ASP A 178 1.47 -20.56 10.47
CA ASP A 178 0.84 -21.10 9.27
C ASP A 178 1.68 -22.24 8.65
N LYS A 179 1.19 -22.81 7.54
CA LYS A 179 1.88 -23.92 6.82
C LYS A 179 3.27 -23.54 6.28
N ASN A 180 3.57 -22.24 6.17
CA ASN A 180 4.86 -21.73 5.68
C ASN A 180 5.80 -21.42 6.85
N GLY A 181 5.32 -21.53 8.11
CA GLY A 181 6.06 -21.18 9.31
C GLY A 181 5.99 -19.68 9.66
N ASP A 182 5.12 -18.90 9.00
CA ASP A 182 4.84 -17.52 9.32
C ASP A 182 3.79 -17.41 10.43
N LEU A 183 3.76 -16.25 11.13
CA LEU A 183 2.73 -16.00 12.13
C LEU A 183 1.35 -16.01 11.50
N THR A 184 0.41 -16.76 12.08
CA THR A 184 -1.00 -16.67 11.65
C THR A 184 -1.52 -15.25 11.78
N TYR A 185 -2.51 -14.89 10.95
CA TYR A 185 -3.11 -13.57 11.00
C TYR A 185 -3.67 -13.25 12.39
N ASP A 186 -4.44 -14.19 12.96
CA ASP A 186 -5.10 -13.98 14.25
C ASP A 186 -4.09 -13.83 15.38
N PHE A 187 -3.01 -14.59 15.38
CA PHE A 187 -1.93 -14.42 16.35
C PHE A 187 -1.18 -13.10 16.16
N LYS A 188 -0.97 -12.66 14.93
CA LYS A 188 -0.26 -11.41 14.62
C LYS A 188 -1.06 -10.16 14.99
N TYR A 189 -2.37 -10.16 14.73
CA TYR A 189 -3.22 -8.96 14.82
C TYR A 189 -4.34 -9.06 15.86
N GLY A 190 -4.65 -10.26 16.35
CA GLY A 190 -5.71 -10.52 17.33
C GLY A 190 -5.26 -10.56 18.79
N ARG A 191 -3.98 -10.30 19.07
CA ARG A 191 -3.47 -10.30 20.45
C ARG A 191 -4.03 -9.14 21.24
N GLU A 192 -4.26 -9.38 22.55
CA GLU A 192 -4.66 -8.33 23.48
C GLU A 192 -3.56 -7.29 23.63
N VAL A 193 -3.96 -6.03 23.78
CA VAL A 193 -3.03 -4.93 24.03
C VAL A 193 -2.34 -5.13 25.37
N GLY A 194 -1.01 -5.07 25.37
CA GLY A 194 -0.19 -5.24 26.60
C GLY A 194 0.30 -6.66 26.86
N THR A 195 0.05 -7.62 25.97
CA THR A 195 0.73 -8.91 26.02
C THR A 195 2.19 -8.77 25.57
N GLU A 196 3.13 -9.06 26.47
CA GLU A 196 4.59 -8.92 26.23
C GLU A 196 5.25 -10.21 25.71
N ASP A 197 4.55 -10.99 24.92
CA ASP A 197 5.12 -12.21 24.37
C ASP A 197 6.16 -11.91 23.30
N ILE A 198 7.33 -12.53 23.45
CA ILE A 198 8.38 -12.51 22.41
C ILE A 198 7.91 -13.38 21.25
N THR A 199 7.33 -12.73 20.25
CA THR A 199 6.75 -13.40 19.07
C THR A 199 7.68 -13.42 17.87
N THR A 200 8.72 -12.59 17.89
CA THR A 200 9.67 -12.46 16.80
C THR A 200 11.12 -12.48 17.26
N LYS A 201 12.00 -12.88 16.36
CA LYS A 201 13.45 -12.87 16.51
C LYS A 201 14.06 -12.11 15.34
N VAL A 202 15.00 -11.22 15.62
CA VAL A 202 15.77 -10.50 14.60
C VAL A 202 16.93 -11.37 14.12
N VAL A 203 17.05 -11.52 12.81
CA VAL A 203 18.13 -12.27 12.16
C VAL A 203 18.74 -11.45 11.02
N PRO A 204 20.00 -11.72 10.62
CA PRO A 204 20.56 -11.10 9.43
C PRO A 204 19.69 -11.40 8.19
N PHE A 205 19.50 -10.40 7.35
CA PHE A 205 18.80 -10.53 6.09
C PHE A 205 19.62 -11.45 5.16
N SER A 206 19.08 -12.62 4.82
CA SER A 206 19.75 -13.58 3.96
C SER A 206 18.77 -14.50 3.26
N SER A 207 19.21 -15.12 2.17
CA SER A 207 18.46 -16.12 1.41
C SER A 207 18.00 -17.35 2.20
N ARG A 208 18.53 -17.54 3.42
CA ARG A 208 18.04 -18.57 4.35
C ARG A 208 16.64 -18.28 4.87
N TYR A 209 16.28 -17.00 5.02
CA TYR A 209 15.04 -16.55 5.66
C TYR A 209 14.09 -15.84 4.71
N ILE A 210 14.52 -15.58 3.48
CA ILE A 210 13.79 -14.80 2.50
C ILE A 210 13.76 -15.59 1.20
N ASP A 211 12.57 -15.75 0.66
CA ASP A 211 12.40 -16.47 -0.60
C ASP A 211 12.94 -15.67 -1.79
N GLN A 212 13.27 -16.39 -2.85
CA GLN A 212 13.85 -15.84 -4.06
C GLN A 212 12.96 -14.79 -4.70
N SER A 213 11.64 -14.98 -4.67
CA SER A 213 10.68 -14.04 -5.27
C SER A 213 10.68 -12.69 -4.55
N THR A 214 10.86 -12.69 -3.24
CA THR A 214 11.03 -11.46 -2.45
C THR A 214 12.33 -10.75 -2.79
N ILE A 215 13.44 -11.47 -2.96
CA ILE A 215 14.73 -10.91 -3.38
C ILE A 215 14.60 -10.25 -4.76
N GLU A 216 13.99 -10.93 -5.73
CA GLU A 216 13.76 -10.41 -7.07
C GLU A 216 12.86 -9.17 -7.07
N ARG A 217 11.83 -9.18 -6.24
CA ARG A 217 10.94 -8.02 -6.05
C ARG A 217 11.69 -6.82 -5.48
N MET A 218 12.57 -7.03 -4.49
CA MET A 218 13.40 -5.96 -3.93
C MET A 218 14.36 -5.38 -4.96
N ALA A 219 15.02 -6.23 -5.76
CA ALA A 219 15.89 -5.79 -6.85
C ALA A 219 15.16 -4.89 -7.85
N ARG A 220 13.88 -5.16 -8.10
CA ARG A 220 13.03 -4.38 -9.01
C ARG A 220 12.51 -3.09 -8.39
N LEU A 221 12.00 -3.15 -7.15
CA LEU A 221 11.29 -2.03 -6.52
C LEU A 221 12.21 -1.04 -5.82
N VAL A 222 13.33 -1.52 -5.27
CA VAL A 222 14.29 -0.69 -4.52
C VAL A 222 15.73 -0.98 -4.96
N PRO A 223 16.03 -0.83 -6.27
CA PRO A 223 17.31 -1.26 -6.85
C PRO A 223 18.52 -0.62 -6.18
N GLN A 224 18.45 0.66 -5.84
CA GLN A 224 19.53 1.37 -5.18
C GLN A 224 19.84 0.80 -3.79
N SER A 225 18.81 0.52 -2.99
CA SER A 225 18.99 -0.11 -1.68
C SER A 225 19.47 -1.55 -1.83
N TYR A 226 18.92 -2.30 -2.79
CA TYR A 226 19.34 -3.68 -3.07
C TYR A 226 20.84 -3.78 -3.39
N GLU A 227 21.38 -2.90 -4.23
CA GLU A 227 22.81 -2.85 -4.57
C GLU A 227 23.72 -2.71 -3.33
N LEU A 228 23.25 -2.09 -2.25
CA LEU A 228 24.04 -1.90 -1.04
C LEU A 228 24.23 -3.16 -0.19
N PHE A 229 23.41 -4.18 -0.38
CA PHE A 229 23.45 -5.41 0.44
C PHE A 229 23.35 -6.73 -0.33
N LYS A 230 23.19 -6.71 -1.67
CA LYS A 230 23.01 -7.93 -2.48
C LYS A 230 24.13 -8.98 -2.27
N ASP A 231 25.36 -8.56 -2.02
CA ASP A 231 26.50 -9.46 -1.80
C ASP A 231 26.45 -10.16 -0.42
N ARG A 232 25.42 -9.89 0.38
CA ARG A 232 25.19 -10.48 1.71
C ARG A 232 24.01 -11.43 1.75
N LEU A 233 23.32 -11.61 0.62
CA LEU A 233 22.21 -12.55 0.44
C LEU A 233 22.74 -13.99 0.17
#